data_a5cf0ee4d741c64bed2429b6e033676e
#
_entry.id   a5cf0ee4d741c64bed2429b6e033676e
#
_cell.length_a   1.000
_cell.length_b   1.000
_cell.length_c   1.000
_cell.angle_alpha   90.00
_cell.angle_beta   90.00
_cell.angle_gamma   90.00
#
_symmetry.space_group_name_H-M   'P 1'
#
loop_
_entity.id
_entity.type
_entity.pdbx_description
1 polymer ?
#
loop_
_entity_poly.entity_id
_entity_poly.type
_entity_poly.pdbx_seq_one_letter_code
_entity_poly.pdbx_strand_id
1 'polypeptide(L)'
;MKREKIFSRIVVWIGLMIAFTMVVSVGWLLSDVDKTATSSLKWLQCIQTLSLFLLPALLCAWVWEDKHRPFHWLRMDRMISWRVVGLAVLVMVCAIPGINLLADLNGRILAELNNRIVLPECLSSLERFFRLKEAEAALHTERFLQADNVCVLLINLGLMAVLPALAEEMSFRGVLQQLLGGRRHVAIWLTAVIFSAIHMQFYGFVPRMLMGALFGYVFVWTGSLWVPIVMHFVNNGMAVLLYYILSSKGVAIDTNCADTLGAGTTWWLGIISLLTVGILLRVLYLRITSQDPQGCVRRTHTR
;
A
#
# COMPACT_ATOMS: atom_id res chain seq x y z
N MET A 1 -23.98 -12.45 -4.99
CA MET A 1 -24.52 -11.07 -5.15
C MET A 1 -24.70 -10.79 -6.63
N LYS A 2 -25.86 -10.24 -7.07
CA LYS A 2 -26.07 -9.92 -8.50
C LYS A 2 -25.04 -8.90 -8.99
N ARG A 3 -24.57 -9.03 -10.25
CA ARG A 3 -23.54 -8.12 -10.83
C ARG A 3 -23.89 -6.64 -10.71
N GLU A 4 -25.17 -6.29 -10.87
CA GLU A 4 -25.68 -4.91 -10.72
C GLU A 4 -25.43 -4.34 -9.30
N LYS A 5 -25.62 -5.14 -8.25
CA LYS A 5 -25.34 -4.72 -6.87
C LYS A 5 -23.85 -4.47 -6.62
N ILE A 6 -22.98 -5.27 -7.24
CA ILE A 6 -21.53 -5.09 -7.12
C ILE A 6 -21.12 -3.76 -7.76
N PHE A 7 -21.54 -3.54 -9.00
CA PHE A 7 -21.23 -2.31 -9.73
C PHE A 7 -21.72 -1.06 -9.00
N SER A 8 -22.99 -1.07 -8.57
CA SER A 8 -23.57 0.04 -7.79
C SER A 8 -22.77 0.33 -6.51
N ARG A 9 -22.35 -0.70 -5.76
CA ARG A 9 -21.54 -0.52 -4.54
C ARG A 9 -20.16 0.07 -4.85
N ILE A 10 -19.51 -0.36 -5.93
CA ILE A 10 -18.22 0.20 -6.34
C ILE A 10 -18.38 1.69 -6.71
N VAL A 11 -19.43 2.04 -7.46
CA VAL A 11 -19.72 3.43 -7.82
C VAL A 11 -19.98 4.29 -6.59
N VAL A 12 -20.75 3.79 -5.62
CA VAL A 12 -21.01 4.51 -4.36
C VAL A 12 -19.70 4.72 -3.59
N TRP A 13 -18.87 3.67 -3.44
CA TRP A 13 -17.60 3.79 -2.74
C TRP A 13 -16.66 4.80 -3.40
N ILE A 14 -16.49 4.75 -4.74
CA ILE A 14 -15.68 5.74 -5.48
C ILE A 14 -16.29 7.14 -5.35
N GLY A 15 -17.61 7.28 -5.45
CA GLY A 15 -18.31 8.55 -5.29
C GLY A 15 -18.06 9.19 -3.92
N LEU A 16 -18.06 8.39 -2.84
CA LEU A 16 -17.71 8.86 -1.50
C LEU A 16 -16.24 9.28 -1.40
N MET A 17 -15.31 8.51 -1.98
CA MET A 17 -13.90 8.88 -2.03
C MET A 17 -13.71 10.25 -2.69
N ILE A 18 -14.32 10.45 -3.85
CA ILE A 18 -14.23 11.72 -4.59
C ILE A 18 -14.87 12.85 -3.79
N ALA A 19 -16.08 12.65 -3.26
CA ALA A 19 -16.82 13.68 -2.53
C ALA A 19 -16.05 14.17 -1.29
N PHE A 20 -15.57 13.25 -0.44
CA PHE A 20 -14.79 13.61 0.74
C PHE A 20 -13.45 14.28 0.38
N THR A 21 -12.76 13.79 -0.65
CA THR A 21 -11.51 14.40 -1.09
C THR A 21 -11.74 15.80 -1.63
N MET A 22 -12.84 16.03 -2.38
CA MET A 22 -13.19 17.36 -2.86
C MET A 22 -13.47 18.33 -1.71
N VAL A 23 -14.24 17.91 -0.70
CA VAL A 23 -14.52 18.74 0.48
C VAL A 23 -13.20 19.16 1.17
N VAL A 24 -12.30 18.21 1.38
CA VAL A 24 -10.99 18.49 1.99
C VAL A 24 -10.14 19.42 1.11
N SER A 25 -10.12 19.18 -0.21
CA SER A 25 -9.34 20.01 -1.14
C SER A 25 -9.86 21.44 -1.20
N VAL A 26 -11.18 21.64 -1.23
CA VAL A 26 -11.80 22.97 -1.18
C VAL A 26 -11.54 23.64 0.16
N GLY A 27 -11.71 22.94 1.28
CA GLY A 27 -11.40 23.45 2.62
C GLY A 27 -9.95 23.88 2.75
N TRP A 28 -9.02 23.08 2.21
CA TRP A 28 -7.60 23.44 2.17
C TRP A 28 -7.32 24.68 1.33
N LEU A 29 -7.96 24.80 0.17
CA LEU A 29 -7.80 25.94 -0.73
C LEU A 29 -8.27 27.25 -0.05
N LEU A 30 -9.39 27.19 0.66
CA LEU A 30 -10.02 28.33 1.34
C LEU A 30 -9.39 28.64 2.70
N SER A 31 -8.53 27.76 3.23
CA SER A 31 -7.90 27.97 4.53
C SER A 31 -6.76 29.01 4.46
N ASP A 32 -6.59 29.78 5.54
CA ASP A 32 -5.48 30.74 5.72
C ASP A 32 -4.19 30.09 6.26
N VAL A 33 -4.11 28.76 6.22
CA VAL A 33 -2.96 27.99 6.71
C VAL A 33 -1.77 28.18 5.77
N ASP A 34 -0.57 28.29 6.34
CA ASP A 34 0.66 28.28 5.55
C ASP A 34 0.81 26.94 4.83
N LYS A 35 0.58 26.97 3.52
CA LYS A 35 0.59 25.79 2.63
C LYS A 35 1.99 25.27 2.32
N THR A 36 3.03 26.00 2.72
CA THR A 36 4.44 25.62 2.51
C THR A 36 5.06 24.94 3.72
N ALA A 37 4.47 25.15 4.91
CA ALA A 37 4.97 24.57 6.16
C ALA A 37 4.81 23.03 6.16
N THR A 38 5.87 22.32 6.52
CA THR A 38 5.88 20.85 6.61
C THR A 38 4.80 20.30 7.54
N SER A 39 4.54 20.99 8.67
CA SER A 39 3.47 20.62 9.61
C SER A 39 2.09 20.67 8.96
N SER A 40 1.80 21.73 8.21
CA SER A 40 0.53 21.90 7.49
C SER A 40 0.34 20.80 6.42
N LEU A 41 1.39 20.49 5.68
CA LEU A 41 1.37 19.41 4.69
C LEU A 41 1.15 18.02 5.32
N LYS A 42 1.76 17.75 6.48
CA LYS A 42 1.51 16.52 7.26
C LYS A 42 0.06 16.41 7.71
N TRP A 43 -0.53 17.50 8.20
CA TRP A 43 -1.95 17.54 8.55
C TRP A 43 -2.85 17.34 7.33
N LEU A 44 -2.53 17.97 6.20
CA LEU A 44 -3.27 17.75 4.95
C LEU A 44 -3.23 16.28 4.53
N GLN A 45 -2.07 15.64 4.54
CA GLN A 45 -1.94 14.22 4.22
C GLN A 45 -2.76 13.34 5.17
N CYS A 46 -2.73 13.63 6.47
CA CYS A 46 -3.56 12.92 7.44
C CYS A 46 -5.05 13.01 7.08
N ILE A 47 -5.56 14.23 6.88
CA ILE A 47 -6.96 14.47 6.56
C ILE A 47 -7.32 13.85 5.20
N GLN A 48 -6.44 13.95 4.19
CA GLN A 48 -6.64 13.31 2.89
C GLN A 48 -6.71 11.79 3.00
N THR A 49 -5.84 11.15 3.77
CA THR A 49 -5.85 9.69 3.98
C THR A 49 -7.14 9.25 4.67
N LEU A 50 -7.59 10.00 5.67
CA LEU A 50 -8.86 9.75 6.35
C LEU A 50 -10.05 9.91 5.39
N SER A 51 -10.09 10.99 4.63
CA SER A 51 -11.21 11.33 3.73
C SER A 51 -11.25 10.45 2.49
N LEU A 52 -10.10 10.12 1.91
CA LEU A 52 -10.02 9.33 0.69
C LEU A 52 -10.26 7.83 0.95
N PHE A 53 -9.70 7.29 2.03
CA PHE A 53 -9.70 5.84 2.25
C PHE A 53 -10.50 5.41 3.47
N LEU A 54 -10.23 5.96 4.66
CA LEU A 54 -10.78 5.43 5.90
C LEU A 54 -12.29 5.66 6.03
N LEU A 55 -12.73 6.91 5.88
CA LEU A 55 -14.15 7.26 6.05
C LEU A 55 -15.05 6.59 5.01
N PRO A 56 -14.74 6.59 3.69
CA PRO A 56 -15.53 5.86 2.71
C PRO A 56 -15.63 4.35 3.02
N ALA A 57 -14.51 3.73 3.44
CA ALA A 57 -14.51 2.30 3.77
C ALA A 57 -15.39 1.99 4.99
N LEU A 58 -15.30 2.79 6.05
CA LEU A 58 -16.13 2.63 7.26
C LEU A 58 -17.60 2.85 6.96
N LEU A 59 -17.95 3.91 6.22
CA LEU A 59 -19.35 4.20 5.87
C LEU A 59 -19.93 3.11 4.99
N CYS A 60 -19.21 2.65 3.98
CA CYS A 60 -19.65 1.56 3.13
C CYS A 60 -19.85 0.27 3.94
N ALA A 61 -18.90 -0.07 4.81
CA ALA A 61 -19.00 -1.24 5.65
C ALA A 61 -20.20 -1.16 6.62
N TRP A 62 -20.42 0.02 7.19
CA TRP A 62 -21.55 0.25 8.12
C TRP A 62 -22.91 0.17 7.41
N VAL A 63 -23.05 0.75 6.23
CA VAL A 63 -24.32 0.75 5.46
C VAL A 63 -24.62 -0.62 4.83
N TRP A 64 -23.57 -1.37 4.41
CA TRP A 64 -23.78 -2.63 3.68
C TRP A 64 -23.85 -3.87 4.58
N GLU A 65 -23.53 -3.73 5.84
CA GLU A 65 -23.69 -4.80 6.82
C GLU A 65 -25.07 -4.72 7.48
N ASP A 66 -25.86 -5.78 7.35
CA ASP A 66 -27.24 -5.84 7.82
C ASP A 66 -27.41 -5.57 9.35
N LYS A 67 -26.35 -5.79 10.13
CA LYS A 67 -26.33 -5.60 11.59
C LYS A 67 -25.52 -4.38 12.02
N HIS A 68 -25.18 -3.50 11.10
CA HIS A 68 -24.32 -2.32 11.34
C HIS A 68 -23.02 -2.65 12.11
N ARG A 69 -22.38 -3.77 11.75
CA ARG A 69 -21.10 -4.22 12.30
C ARG A 69 -19.96 -4.02 11.30
N PRO A 70 -19.48 -2.80 11.08
CA PRO A 70 -18.51 -2.50 10.03
C PRO A 70 -17.22 -3.32 10.15
N PHE A 71 -16.72 -3.53 11.37
CA PHE A 71 -15.52 -4.32 11.62
C PHE A 71 -15.68 -5.80 11.29
N HIS A 72 -16.89 -6.37 11.45
CA HIS A 72 -17.19 -7.73 11.00
C HIS A 72 -17.17 -7.81 9.47
N TRP A 73 -17.81 -6.86 8.80
CA TRP A 73 -17.82 -6.81 7.33
C TRP A 73 -16.41 -6.67 6.76
N LEU A 74 -15.57 -5.82 7.37
CA LEU A 74 -14.16 -5.62 7.02
C LEU A 74 -13.25 -6.77 7.45
N ARG A 75 -13.79 -7.80 8.12
CA ARG A 75 -13.03 -8.94 8.68
C ARG A 75 -11.93 -8.54 9.67
N MET A 76 -12.19 -7.51 10.48
CA MET A 76 -11.32 -7.05 11.56
C MET A 76 -11.67 -7.68 12.93
N ASP A 77 -12.77 -8.41 13.03
CA ASP A 77 -13.20 -9.16 14.21
C ASP A 77 -12.46 -10.49 14.41
N ARG A 78 -11.70 -10.93 13.40
CA ARG A 78 -10.94 -12.18 13.43
C ARG A 78 -9.55 -11.98 14.01
N MET A 79 -9.35 -12.49 15.20
CA MET A 79 -8.02 -12.60 15.82
C MET A 79 -7.21 -13.70 15.14
N ILE A 80 -5.95 -13.41 14.85
CA ILE A 80 -5.03 -14.34 14.20
C ILE A 80 -3.92 -14.71 15.20
N SER A 81 -3.49 -15.97 15.15
CA SER A 81 -2.36 -16.44 15.96
C SER A 81 -1.15 -15.54 15.79
N TRP A 82 -0.52 -15.13 16.91
CA TRP A 82 0.69 -14.32 16.92
C TRP A 82 1.84 -14.92 16.09
N ARG A 83 1.88 -16.27 15.95
CA ARG A 83 2.85 -16.99 15.13
C ARG A 83 2.67 -16.69 13.64
N VAL A 84 1.42 -16.57 13.17
CA VAL A 84 1.12 -16.19 11.79
C VAL A 84 1.47 -14.73 11.56
N VAL A 85 1.18 -13.84 12.51
CA VAL A 85 1.55 -12.42 12.46
C VAL A 85 3.07 -12.27 12.45
N GLY A 86 3.79 -12.96 13.33
CA GLY A 86 5.25 -12.93 13.37
C GLY A 86 5.91 -13.41 12.07
N LEU A 87 5.35 -14.47 11.46
CA LEU A 87 5.82 -14.97 10.17
C LEU A 87 5.53 -13.96 9.04
N ALA A 88 4.38 -13.30 9.07
CA ALA A 88 4.03 -12.25 8.10
C ALA A 88 4.97 -11.03 8.22
N VAL A 89 5.32 -10.62 9.44
CA VAL A 89 6.34 -9.59 9.70
C VAL A 89 7.69 -10.02 9.13
N LEU A 90 8.11 -11.26 9.39
CA LEU A 90 9.37 -11.79 8.86
C LEU A 90 9.40 -11.79 7.33
N VAL A 91 8.29 -12.17 6.69
CA VAL A 91 8.14 -12.07 5.22
C VAL A 91 8.41 -10.66 4.76
N MET A 92 7.81 -9.63 5.40
CA MET A 92 7.99 -8.24 4.99
C MET A 92 9.42 -7.73 5.20
N VAL A 93 10.03 -8.03 6.34
CA VAL A 93 11.42 -7.64 6.61
C VAL A 93 12.36 -8.27 5.57
N CYS A 94 12.18 -9.55 5.29
CA CYS A 94 12.98 -10.24 4.26
C CYS A 94 12.69 -9.76 2.84
N ALA A 95 11.52 -9.15 2.58
CA ALA A 95 11.14 -8.68 1.25
C ALA A 95 11.82 -7.36 0.84
N ILE A 96 12.33 -6.58 1.78
CA ILE A 96 12.87 -5.24 1.52
C ILE A 96 13.93 -5.23 0.39
N PRO A 97 14.98 -6.07 0.41
CA PRO A 97 15.96 -6.07 -0.67
C PRO A 97 15.37 -6.49 -2.01
N GLY A 98 14.39 -7.39 -2.01
CA GLY A 98 13.67 -7.81 -3.22
C GLY A 98 12.78 -6.71 -3.80
N ILE A 99 12.12 -5.94 -2.94
CA ILE A 99 11.32 -4.77 -3.34
C ILE A 99 12.22 -3.72 -3.98
N ASN A 100 13.37 -3.44 -3.38
CA ASN A 100 14.35 -2.48 -3.91
C ASN A 100 14.90 -2.93 -5.27
N LEU A 101 15.21 -4.23 -5.43
CA LEU A 101 15.61 -4.79 -6.73
C LEU A 101 14.53 -4.57 -7.79
N LEU A 102 13.28 -4.87 -7.46
CA LEU A 102 12.17 -4.70 -8.39
C LEU A 102 11.93 -3.22 -8.75
N ALA A 103 12.14 -2.30 -7.81
CA ALA A 103 12.04 -0.86 -8.05
C ALA A 103 13.16 -0.38 -8.99
N ASP A 104 14.40 -0.79 -8.74
CA ASP A 104 15.57 -0.47 -9.60
C ASP A 104 15.37 -1.02 -11.02
N LEU A 105 14.97 -2.28 -11.16
CA LEU A 105 14.69 -2.88 -12.46
C LEU A 105 13.54 -2.17 -13.19
N ASN A 106 12.44 -1.86 -12.50
CA ASN A 106 11.32 -1.13 -13.10
C ASN A 106 11.76 0.26 -13.60
N GLY A 107 12.53 0.98 -12.79
CA GLY A 107 13.09 2.28 -13.17
C GLY A 107 14.02 2.22 -14.38
N ARG A 108 14.95 1.25 -14.41
CA ARG A 108 15.88 1.04 -15.53
C ARG A 108 15.14 0.67 -16.82
N ILE A 109 14.16 -0.23 -16.74
CA ILE A 109 13.35 -0.63 -17.91
C ILE A 109 12.63 0.58 -18.49
N LEU A 110 11.98 1.38 -17.65
CA LEU A 110 11.27 2.58 -18.09
C LEU A 110 12.21 3.62 -18.70
N ALA A 111 13.38 3.85 -18.09
CA ALA A 111 14.39 4.76 -18.60
C ALA A 111 14.92 4.29 -19.97
N GLU A 112 15.22 3.00 -20.13
CA GLU A 112 15.73 2.43 -21.37
C GLU A 112 14.68 2.46 -22.49
N LEU A 113 13.42 2.14 -22.19
CA LEU A 113 12.33 2.25 -23.15
C LEU A 113 12.16 3.69 -23.65
N ASN A 114 12.24 4.67 -22.75
CA ASN A 114 12.15 6.07 -23.11
C ASN A 114 13.32 6.57 -23.98
N ASN A 115 14.52 6.03 -23.77
CA ASN A 115 15.69 6.38 -24.57
C ASN A 115 15.67 5.77 -25.98
N ARG A 116 15.04 4.60 -26.15
CA ARG A 116 15.02 3.86 -27.43
C ARG A 116 13.82 4.18 -28.31
N ILE A 117 12.71 4.60 -27.73
CA ILE A 117 11.46 4.82 -28.44
C ILE A 117 11.22 6.32 -28.57
N VAL A 118 11.18 6.82 -29.81
CA VAL A 118 10.68 8.17 -30.08
C VAL A 118 9.16 8.15 -29.85
N LEU A 119 8.75 8.59 -28.67
CA LEU A 119 7.34 8.64 -28.31
C LEU A 119 6.63 9.75 -29.09
N PRO A 120 5.40 9.51 -29.57
CA PRO A 120 4.53 10.57 -30.06
C PRO A 120 4.36 11.68 -29.00
N GLU A 121 4.11 12.93 -29.41
CA GLU A 121 4.02 14.09 -28.50
C GLU A 121 3.07 13.87 -27.32
N CYS A 122 1.93 13.21 -27.56
CA CYS A 122 0.99 12.90 -26.47
C CYS A 122 1.55 11.95 -25.42
N LEU A 123 2.34 10.94 -25.82
CA LEU A 123 2.96 9.99 -24.89
C LEU A 123 4.18 10.60 -24.19
N SER A 124 4.95 11.46 -24.87
CA SER A 124 6.07 12.19 -24.25
C SER A 124 5.58 13.22 -23.22
N SER A 125 4.40 13.81 -23.43
CA SER A 125 3.77 14.70 -22.45
C SER A 125 3.27 13.96 -21.24
N LEU A 126 2.71 12.77 -21.43
CA LEU A 126 2.27 11.88 -20.35
C LEU A 126 3.46 11.37 -19.52
N GLU A 127 4.54 10.98 -20.17
CA GLU A 127 5.77 10.57 -19.50
C GLU A 127 6.36 11.71 -18.66
N ARG A 128 6.41 12.94 -19.19
CA ARG A 128 6.81 14.13 -18.43
C ARG A 128 5.95 14.37 -17.21
N PHE A 129 4.63 14.24 -17.36
CA PHE A 129 3.69 14.35 -16.24
C PHE A 129 4.01 13.33 -15.13
N PHE A 130 4.24 12.07 -15.47
CA PHE A 130 4.58 11.05 -14.47
C PHE A 130 5.93 11.27 -13.79
N ARG A 131 6.95 11.74 -14.53
CA ARG A 131 8.24 12.13 -13.93
C ARG A 131 8.08 13.26 -12.91
N LEU A 132 7.26 14.27 -13.24
CA LEU A 132 6.98 15.36 -12.31
C LEU A 132 6.28 14.86 -11.06
N LYS A 133 5.30 13.96 -11.20
CA LYS A 133 4.60 13.37 -10.05
C LYS A 133 5.53 12.50 -9.18
N GLU A 134 6.44 11.77 -9.78
CA GLU A 134 7.47 11.01 -9.04
C GLU A 134 8.38 11.94 -8.25
N ALA A 135 8.89 13.02 -8.88
CA ALA A 135 9.75 13.99 -8.24
C ALA A 135 9.04 14.76 -7.11
N GLU A 136 7.78 15.16 -7.31
CA GLU A 136 6.96 15.77 -6.25
C GLU A 136 6.79 14.80 -5.07
N ALA A 137 6.45 13.54 -5.33
CA ALA A 137 6.26 12.55 -4.30
C ALA A 137 7.54 12.27 -3.51
N ALA A 138 8.71 12.20 -4.19
CA ALA A 138 10.01 12.02 -3.55
C ALA A 138 10.33 13.19 -2.61
N LEU A 139 10.14 14.44 -3.09
CA LEU A 139 10.34 15.67 -2.28
C LEU A 139 9.43 15.71 -1.05
N HIS A 140 8.15 15.37 -1.21
CA HIS A 140 7.21 15.33 -0.07
C HIS A 140 7.61 14.24 0.93
N THR A 141 7.97 13.06 0.44
CA THR A 141 8.40 11.96 1.28
C THR A 141 9.65 12.33 2.08
N GLU A 142 10.65 12.92 1.45
CA GLU A 142 11.86 13.36 2.12
C GLU A 142 11.56 14.38 3.24
N ARG A 143 10.77 15.42 2.94
CA ARG A 143 10.35 16.43 3.94
C ARG A 143 9.60 15.80 5.11
N PHE A 144 8.75 14.81 4.87
CA PHE A 144 7.94 14.16 5.90
C PHE A 144 8.76 13.22 6.77
N LEU A 145 9.77 12.59 6.18
CA LEU A 145 10.66 11.67 6.89
C LEU A 145 11.64 12.39 7.84
N GLN A 146 11.94 13.67 7.60
CA GLN A 146 12.82 14.43 8.49
C GLN A 146 12.30 14.41 9.93
N ALA A 147 13.17 14.00 10.86
CA ALA A 147 12.86 13.91 12.27
C ALA A 147 14.11 14.23 13.11
N ASP A 148 14.05 15.34 13.84
CA ASP A 148 15.16 15.80 14.69
C ASP A 148 15.17 15.11 16.05
N ASN A 149 14.09 14.44 16.42
CA ASN A 149 13.94 13.78 17.70
C ASN A 149 12.93 12.60 17.62
N VAL A 150 12.91 11.80 18.69
CA VAL A 150 12.05 10.62 18.78
C VAL A 150 10.56 10.95 18.75
N CYS A 151 10.13 12.12 19.27
CA CYS A 151 8.72 12.50 19.22
C CYS A 151 8.27 12.74 17.78
N VAL A 152 9.07 13.41 16.96
CA VAL A 152 8.80 13.61 15.53
C VAL A 152 8.84 12.29 14.78
N LEU A 153 9.76 11.38 15.12
CA LEU A 153 9.79 10.01 14.57
C LEU A 153 8.49 9.26 14.85
N LEU A 154 7.97 9.31 16.08
CA LEU A 154 6.70 8.66 16.43
C LEU A 154 5.51 9.25 15.68
N ILE A 155 5.48 10.58 15.49
CA ILE A 155 4.48 11.24 14.66
C ILE A 155 4.59 10.76 13.22
N ASN A 156 5.79 10.70 12.65
CA ASN A 156 6.00 10.21 11.29
C ASN A 156 5.57 8.75 11.13
N LEU A 157 5.89 7.89 12.10
CA LEU A 157 5.40 6.49 12.10
C LEU A 157 3.87 6.44 12.13
N GLY A 158 3.23 7.28 12.94
CA GLY A 158 1.77 7.38 12.98
C GLY A 158 1.17 7.78 11.63
N LEU A 159 1.70 8.85 11.04
CA LEU A 159 1.15 9.46 9.82
C LEU A 159 1.52 8.71 8.53
N MET A 160 2.74 8.16 8.45
CA MET A 160 3.26 7.56 7.22
C MET A 160 3.22 6.03 7.22
N ALA A 161 3.06 5.38 8.38
CA ALA A 161 3.01 3.93 8.46
C ALA A 161 1.68 3.41 9.02
N VAL A 162 1.27 3.84 10.22
CA VAL A 162 0.05 3.31 10.86
C VAL A 162 -1.20 3.73 10.09
N LEU A 163 -1.36 5.03 9.86
CA LEU A 163 -2.57 5.57 9.25
C LEU A 163 -2.79 5.07 7.81
N PRO A 164 -1.80 5.10 6.90
CA PRO A 164 -1.96 4.53 5.57
C PRO A 164 -2.24 3.03 5.59
N ALA A 165 -1.52 2.26 6.42
CA ALA A 165 -1.74 0.82 6.53
C ALA A 165 -3.18 0.47 6.95
N LEU A 166 -3.76 1.20 7.89
CA LEU A 166 -5.16 1.01 8.28
C LEU A 166 -6.12 1.45 7.17
N ALA A 167 -5.97 2.68 6.70
CA ALA A 167 -6.93 3.31 5.79
C ALA A 167 -6.95 2.62 4.41
N GLU A 168 -5.79 2.35 3.86
CA GLU A 168 -5.66 1.74 2.54
C GLU A 168 -6.06 0.26 2.54
N GLU A 169 -5.65 -0.51 3.56
CA GLU A 169 -6.06 -1.91 3.62
C GLU A 169 -7.57 -2.05 3.84
N MET A 170 -8.19 -1.18 4.63
CA MET A 170 -9.66 -1.16 4.78
C MET A 170 -10.35 -0.85 3.46
N SER A 171 -9.86 0.12 2.68
CA SER A 171 -10.43 0.47 1.38
C SER A 171 -10.18 -0.60 0.32
N PHE A 172 -8.94 -1.04 0.15
CA PHE A 172 -8.60 -1.95 -0.95
C PHE A 172 -8.94 -3.40 -0.67
N ARG A 173 -8.54 -3.96 0.49
CA ARG A 173 -8.81 -5.38 0.83
C ARG A 173 -10.16 -5.52 1.49
N GLY A 174 -10.47 -4.60 2.41
CA GLY A 174 -11.73 -4.59 3.13
C GLY A 174 -12.93 -4.29 2.23
N VAL A 175 -12.83 -3.33 1.31
CA VAL A 175 -13.95 -2.95 0.42
C VAL A 175 -13.77 -3.50 -0.98
N LEU A 176 -12.82 -2.96 -1.75
CA LEU A 176 -12.72 -3.21 -3.19
C LEU A 176 -12.53 -4.69 -3.53
N GLN A 177 -11.54 -5.34 -2.93
CA GLN A 177 -11.24 -6.75 -3.19
C GLN A 177 -12.41 -7.67 -2.82
N GLN A 178 -13.13 -7.38 -1.73
CA GLN A 178 -14.32 -8.15 -1.36
C GLN A 178 -15.49 -7.94 -2.33
N LEU A 179 -15.72 -6.72 -2.81
CA LEU A 179 -16.74 -6.42 -3.82
C LEU A 179 -16.44 -7.09 -5.15
N LEU A 180 -15.19 -7.06 -5.60
CA LEU A 180 -14.75 -7.70 -6.84
C LEU A 180 -14.88 -9.23 -6.81
N GLY A 181 -15.02 -9.85 -5.66
CA GLY A 181 -15.35 -11.25 -5.39
C GLY A 181 -15.25 -12.22 -6.59
N GLY A 182 -16.04 -13.27 -6.63
CA GLY A 182 -16.10 -14.15 -7.81
C GLY A 182 -14.78 -14.92 -8.08
N ARG A 183 -14.04 -14.57 -9.13
CA ARG A 183 -12.73 -15.16 -9.42
C ARG A 183 -11.64 -14.55 -8.53
N ARG A 184 -11.31 -15.24 -7.44
CA ARG A 184 -10.38 -14.78 -6.40
C ARG A 184 -9.09 -14.14 -6.93
N HIS A 185 -8.40 -14.80 -7.85
CA HIS A 185 -7.14 -14.29 -8.41
C HIS A 185 -7.35 -12.98 -9.19
N VAL A 186 -8.42 -12.89 -9.97
CA VAL A 186 -8.75 -11.67 -10.71
C VAL A 186 -9.02 -10.51 -9.76
N ALA A 187 -9.79 -10.73 -8.69
CA ALA A 187 -10.07 -9.70 -7.70
C ALA A 187 -8.78 -9.20 -7.02
N ILE A 188 -7.87 -10.10 -6.65
CA ILE A 188 -6.58 -9.74 -6.04
C ILE A 188 -5.74 -8.89 -7.00
N TRP A 189 -5.51 -9.38 -8.22
CA TRP A 189 -4.65 -8.67 -9.17
C TRP A 189 -5.25 -7.35 -9.65
N LEU A 190 -6.57 -7.29 -9.89
CA LEU A 190 -7.23 -6.04 -10.26
C LEU A 190 -7.13 -5.01 -9.14
N THR A 191 -7.37 -5.42 -7.89
CA THR A 191 -7.18 -4.54 -6.73
C THR A 191 -5.73 -4.07 -6.61
N ALA A 192 -4.76 -4.94 -6.84
CA ALA A 192 -3.33 -4.61 -6.77
C ALA A 192 -2.91 -3.61 -7.85
N VAL A 193 -3.40 -3.76 -9.08
CA VAL A 193 -3.19 -2.80 -10.17
C VAL A 193 -3.78 -1.44 -9.83
N ILE A 194 -5.05 -1.39 -9.36
CA ILE A 194 -5.71 -0.13 -8.96
C ILE A 194 -4.98 0.51 -7.78
N PHE A 195 -4.59 -0.28 -6.79
CA PHE A 195 -3.80 0.17 -5.63
C PHE A 195 -2.50 0.84 -6.06
N SER A 196 -1.76 0.24 -7.00
CA SER A 196 -0.52 0.83 -7.49
C SER A 196 -0.77 2.07 -8.36
N ALA A 197 -1.81 2.04 -9.21
CA ALA A 197 -2.13 3.12 -10.14
C ALA A 197 -2.53 4.42 -9.44
N ILE A 198 -3.28 4.34 -8.32
CA ILE A 198 -3.77 5.53 -7.60
C ILE A 198 -2.63 6.37 -6.99
N HIS A 199 -1.46 5.78 -6.81
CA HIS A 199 -0.28 6.51 -6.31
C HIS A 199 0.37 7.40 -7.37
N MET A 200 0.03 7.25 -8.65
CA MET A 200 0.55 8.04 -9.78
C MET A 200 2.09 8.02 -9.91
N GLN A 201 2.74 7.03 -9.33
CA GLN A 201 4.21 6.84 -9.31
C GLN A 201 4.58 5.61 -10.14
N PHE A 202 4.96 5.82 -11.39
CA PHE A 202 5.19 4.74 -12.36
C PHE A 202 6.51 4.00 -12.16
N TYR A 203 7.53 4.68 -11.64
CA TYR A 203 8.83 4.07 -11.36
C TYR A 203 8.76 3.08 -10.17
N GLY A 204 7.78 3.23 -9.28
CA GLY A 204 7.46 2.29 -8.22
C GLY A 204 6.26 1.38 -8.51
N PHE A 205 5.71 1.38 -9.75
CA PHE A 205 4.44 0.71 -10.05
C PHE A 205 4.48 -0.80 -9.85
N VAL A 206 5.46 -1.49 -10.45
CA VAL A 206 5.54 -2.95 -10.39
C VAL A 206 5.76 -3.48 -8.97
N PRO A 207 6.75 -2.98 -8.21
CA PRO A 207 6.95 -3.46 -6.83
C PRO A 207 5.72 -3.19 -5.95
N ARG A 208 5.06 -2.04 -6.08
CA ARG A 208 3.84 -1.71 -5.32
C ARG A 208 2.67 -2.61 -5.71
N MET A 209 2.50 -2.90 -6.99
CA MET A 209 1.49 -3.85 -7.48
C MET A 209 1.73 -5.26 -6.91
N LEU A 210 2.98 -5.74 -6.91
CA LEU A 210 3.32 -7.06 -6.36
C LEU A 210 3.10 -7.12 -4.85
N MET A 211 3.46 -6.08 -4.09
CA MET A 211 3.10 -5.96 -2.68
C MET A 211 1.59 -5.94 -2.48
N GLY A 212 0.88 -5.20 -3.32
CA GLY A 212 -0.57 -5.17 -3.34
C GLY A 212 -1.19 -6.55 -3.53
N ALA A 213 -0.68 -7.33 -4.46
CA ALA A 213 -1.12 -8.71 -4.67
C ALA A 213 -0.78 -9.61 -3.47
N LEU A 214 0.43 -9.50 -2.89
CA LEU A 214 0.84 -10.21 -1.70
C LEU A 214 -0.13 -9.98 -0.53
N PHE A 215 -0.45 -8.73 -0.22
CA PHE A 215 -1.42 -8.38 0.83
C PHE A 215 -2.81 -8.95 0.53
N GLY A 216 -3.22 -8.91 -0.74
CA GLY A 216 -4.48 -9.51 -1.19
C GLY A 216 -4.54 -11.03 -0.99
N TYR A 217 -3.46 -11.75 -1.30
CA TYR A 217 -3.36 -13.20 -1.06
C TYR A 217 -3.39 -13.52 0.43
N VAL A 218 -2.60 -12.82 1.23
CA VAL A 218 -2.54 -13.02 2.69
C VAL A 218 -3.91 -12.73 3.33
N PHE A 219 -4.60 -11.68 2.91
CA PHE A 219 -5.98 -11.41 3.34
C PHE A 219 -6.93 -12.57 3.06
N VAL A 220 -6.83 -13.15 1.86
CA VAL A 220 -7.66 -14.30 1.48
C VAL A 220 -7.31 -15.55 2.30
N TRP A 221 -6.02 -15.82 2.51
CA TRP A 221 -5.57 -17.01 3.24
C TRP A 221 -5.96 -16.93 4.72
N THR A 222 -5.73 -15.80 5.36
CA THR A 222 -6.01 -15.60 6.79
C THR A 222 -7.48 -15.33 7.07
N GLY A 223 -8.18 -14.68 6.13
CA GLY A 223 -9.54 -14.18 6.32
C GLY A 223 -9.63 -13.06 7.35
N SER A 224 -8.52 -12.42 7.70
CA SER A 224 -8.43 -11.29 8.63
C SER A 224 -7.70 -10.13 7.98
N LEU A 225 -8.21 -8.92 8.16
CA LEU A 225 -7.60 -7.70 7.64
C LEU A 225 -6.36 -7.26 8.44
N TRP A 226 -6.22 -7.73 9.70
CA TRP A 226 -5.10 -7.35 10.55
C TRP A 226 -3.74 -7.78 10.01
N VAL A 227 -3.67 -8.94 9.34
CA VAL A 227 -2.37 -9.43 8.84
C VAL A 227 -1.82 -8.55 7.72
N PRO A 228 -2.57 -8.22 6.64
CA PRO A 228 -2.08 -7.26 5.65
C PRO A 228 -1.86 -5.86 6.21
N ILE A 229 -2.67 -5.38 7.19
CA ILE A 229 -2.41 -4.11 7.89
C ILE A 229 -1.04 -4.13 8.56
N VAL A 230 -0.70 -5.18 9.31
CA VAL A 230 0.61 -5.31 9.96
C VAL A 230 1.74 -5.39 8.94
N MET A 231 1.56 -6.14 7.86
CA MET A 231 2.57 -6.23 6.77
C MET A 231 2.80 -4.87 6.12
N HIS A 232 1.74 -4.13 5.82
CA HIS A 232 1.82 -2.79 5.25
C HIS A 232 2.49 -1.81 6.23
N PHE A 233 2.08 -1.83 7.50
CA PHE A 233 2.74 -1.05 8.55
C PHE A 233 4.24 -1.34 8.64
N VAL A 234 4.66 -2.61 8.60
CA VAL A 234 6.09 -2.98 8.62
C VAL A 234 6.82 -2.42 7.41
N ASN A 235 6.25 -2.53 6.22
CA ASN A 235 6.85 -1.97 5.01
C ASN A 235 7.11 -0.46 5.14
N ASN A 236 6.08 0.30 5.46
CA ASN A 236 6.18 1.75 5.56
C ASN A 236 7.00 2.18 6.79
N GLY A 237 6.81 1.51 7.93
CA GLY A 237 7.54 1.79 9.17
C GLY A 237 9.04 1.54 9.06
N MET A 238 9.45 0.49 8.34
CA MET A 238 10.87 0.24 8.07
C MET A 238 11.50 1.36 7.24
N ALA A 239 10.80 1.91 6.25
CA ALA A 239 11.29 3.07 5.49
C ALA A 239 11.48 4.30 6.39
N VAL A 240 10.50 4.60 7.26
CA VAL A 240 10.59 5.71 8.23
C VAL A 240 11.74 5.52 9.22
N LEU A 241 11.88 4.31 9.79
CA LEU A 241 12.93 3.99 10.75
C LEU A 241 14.31 4.04 10.11
N LEU A 242 14.47 3.45 8.92
CA LEU A 242 15.73 3.42 8.21
C LEU A 242 16.20 4.85 7.87
N TYR A 243 15.28 5.68 7.37
CA TYR A 243 15.58 7.08 7.10
C TYR A 243 16.06 7.80 8.36
N TYR A 244 15.36 7.65 9.47
CA TYR A 244 15.75 8.28 10.75
C TYR A 244 17.14 7.84 11.21
N ILE A 245 17.44 6.52 11.16
CA ILE A 245 18.73 5.98 11.58
C ILE A 245 19.88 6.46 10.69
N LEU A 246 19.69 6.51 9.37
CA LEU A 246 20.72 6.93 8.44
C LEU A 246 20.95 8.45 8.54
N SER A 247 19.87 9.24 8.59
CA SER A 247 19.94 10.69 8.77
C SER A 247 20.64 11.08 10.08
N SER A 248 20.34 10.40 11.19
CA SER A 248 20.99 10.65 12.48
C SER A 248 22.50 10.34 12.48
N LYS A 249 22.98 9.51 11.55
CA LYS A 249 24.39 9.20 11.34
C LYS A 249 25.08 10.11 10.31
N GLY A 250 24.38 11.10 9.78
CA GLY A 250 24.90 12.01 8.75
C GLY A 250 25.11 11.33 7.37
N VAL A 251 24.50 10.17 7.14
CA VAL A 251 24.55 9.49 5.85
C VAL A 251 23.55 10.16 4.92
N ALA A 252 24.04 10.73 3.81
CA ALA A 252 23.16 11.24 2.76
C ALA A 252 22.33 10.08 2.19
N ILE A 253 21.02 10.21 2.27
CA ILE A 253 20.10 9.20 1.75
C ILE A 253 19.72 9.64 0.33
N ASP A 254 20.28 8.96 -0.66
CA ASP A 254 19.77 9.11 -2.03
C ASP A 254 18.46 8.32 -2.13
N THR A 255 17.37 9.06 -2.24
CA THR A 255 16.02 8.47 -2.43
C THR A 255 15.86 7.79 -3.79
N ASN A 256 16.85 7.94 -4.69
CA ASN A 256 16.84 7.37 -6.05
C ASN A 256 17.28 5.90 -6.12
N CYS A 257 17.29 5.15 -5.02
CA CYS A 257 17.48 3.69 -4.99
C CYS A 257 18.80 3.12 -5.52
N ALA A 258 19.73 3.92 -6.06
CA ALA A 258 20.92 3.39 -6.71
C ALA A 258 21.86 2.59 -5.77
N ASP A 259 21.89 2.93 -4.48
CA ASP A 259 22.76 2.31 -3.47
C ASP A 259 21.99 1.66 -2.32
N THR A 260 20.68 1.39 -2.48
CA THR A 260 19.89 0.70 -1.46
C THR A 260 20.17 -0.80 -1.45
N LEU A 261 19.99 -1.42 -0.29
CA LEU A 261 20.18 -2.87 -0.10
C LEU A 261 19.28 -3.67 -1.07
N GLY A 262 19.90 -4.42 -1.98
CA GLY A 262 19.20 -5.21 -3.01
C GLY A 262 19.13 -4.54 -4.38
N ALA A 263 19.63 -3.31 -4.53
CA ALA A 263 19.71 -2.60 -5.80
C ALA A 263 21.19 -2.30 -6.17
N GLY A 264 21.45 -1.76 -7.36
CA GLY A 264 22.79 -1.40 -7.79
C GLY A 264 23.78 -2.56 -7.67
N THR A 265 24.88 -2.36 -6.95
CA THR A 265 25.93 -3.38 -6.73
C THR A 265 25.49 -4.55 -5.84
N THR A 266 24.42 -4.39 -5.08
CA THR A 266 23.88 -5.40 -4.15
C THR A 266 22.68 -6.18 -4.71
N TRP A 267 22.43 -6.14 -6.02
CA TRP A 267 21.28 -6.77 -6.70
C TRP A 267 21.09 -8.26 -6.36
N TRP A 268 22.18 -8.99 -6.11
CA TRP A 268 22.16 -10.40 -5.72
C TRP A 268 21.46 -10.64 -4.37
N LEU A 269 21.52 -9.68 -3.44
CA LEU A 269 20.75 -9.73 -2.18
C LEU A 269 19.24 -9.64 -2.47
N GLY A 270 18.85 -8.87 -3.47
CA GLY A 270 17.47 -8.80 -3.93
C GLY A 270 16.96 -10.15 -4.43
N ILE A 271 17.76 -10.89 -5.19
CA ILE A 271 17.41 -12.25 -5.65
C ILE A 271 17.27 -13.20 -4.47
N ILE A 272 18.26 -13.22 -3.55
CA ILE A 272 18.19 -14.06 -2.34
C ILE A 272 16.95 -13.73 -1.53
N SER A 273 16.64 -12.44 -1.37
CA SER A 273 15.43 -11.97 -0.71
C SER A 273 14.16 -12.54 -1.34
N LEU A 274 14.00 -12.44 -2.66
CA LEU A 274 12.82 -12.95 -3.37
C LEU A 274 12.67 -14.48 -3.20
N LEU A 275 13.75 -15.24 -3.27
CA LEU A 275 13.73 -16.68 -3.03
C LEU A 275 13.33 -17.00 -1.59
N THR A 276 13.91 -16.29 -0.61
CA THR A 276 13.58 -16.43 0.82
C THR A 276 12.11 -16.11 1.07
N VAL A 277 11.60 -15.02 0.51
CA VAL A 277 10.19 -14.64 0.59
C VAL A 277 9.29 -15.74 0.01
N GLY A 278 9.64 -16.33 -1.14
CA GLY A 278 8.90 -17.45 -1.72
C GLY A 278 8.79 -18.65 -0.77
N ILE A 279 9.90 -19.02 -0.10
CA ILE A 279 9.92 -20.09 0.90
C ILE A 279 9.05 -19.72 2.12
N LEU A 280 9.24 -18.52 2.65
CA LEU A 280 8.49 -18.04 3.82
C LEU A 280 6.98 -17.96 3.55
N LEU A 281 6.58 -17.52 2.35
CA LEU A 281 5.17 -17.52 1.93
C LEU A 281 4.61 -18.92 1.85
N ARG A 282 5.36 -19.89 1.37
CA ARG A 282 4.94 -21.29 1.38
C ARG A 282 4.72 -21.79 2.80
N VAL A 283 5.65 -21.50 3.71
CA VAL A 283 5.53 -21.84 5.13
C VAL A 283 4.31 -21.16 5.76
N LEU A 284 4.11 -19.87 5.50
CA LEU A 284 2.96 -19.10 5.97
C LEU A 284 1.64 -19.72 5.50
N TYR A 285 1.54 -20.03 4.21
CA TYR A 285 0.37 -20.68 3.63
C TYR A 285 0.06 -22.02 4.31
N LEU A 286 1.07 -22.89 4.48
CA LEU A 286 0.90 -24.19 5.12
C LEU A 286 0.48 -24.07 6.58
N ARG A 287 1.02 -23.09 7.33
CA ARG A 287 0.62 -22.82 8.71
C ARG A 287 -0.83 -22.38 8.81
N ILE A 288 -1.29 -21.50 7.93
CA ILE A 288 -2.67 -21.03 7.93
C ILE A 288 -3.62 -22.17 7.59
N THR A 289 -3.30 -22.99 6.59
CA THR A 289 -4.15 -24.11 6.17
C THR A 289 -4.19 -25.26 7.18
N SER A 290 -3.11 -25.48 7.94
CA SER A 290 -3.10 -26.48 9.01
C SER A 290 -3.91 -26.08 10.25
N GLN A 291 -4.09 -24.79 10.50
CA GLN A 291 -4.88 -24.29 11.66
C GLN A 291 -6.37 -24.22 11.35
N ASP A 292 -6.80 -24.12 10.10
CA ASP A 292 -8.22 -24.11 9.69
C ASP A 292 -8.44 -24.97 8.42
N PRO A 293 -8.35 -26.31 8.55
CA PRO A 293 -8.50 -27.20 7.41
C PRO A 293 -9.87 -27.10 6.72
N GLN A 294 -10.94 -26.87 7.51
CA GLN A 294 -12.30 -26.74 6.98
C GLN A 294 -12.61 -25.36 6.43
N GLY A 295 -12.03 -24.30 7.01
CA GLY A 295 -12.21 -22.94 6.55
C GLY A 295 -11.54 -22.69 5.19
N CYS A 296 -10.40 -23.29 4.92
CA CYS A 296 -9.72 -23.20 3.64
C CYS A 296 -10.53 -23.87 2.52
N VAL A 297 -11.13 -25.03 2.77
CA VAL A 297 -11.96 -25.78 1.81
C VAL A 297 -13.28 -25.05 1.53
N ARG A 298 -13.96 -24.53 2.55
CA ARG A 298 -15.20 -23.74 2.36
C ARG A 298 -14.96 -22.44 1.56
N ARG A 299 -13.78 -21.82 1.72
CA ARG A 299 -13.41 -20.59 0.98
C ARG A 299 -13.06 -20.85 -0.48
N THR A 300 -12.80 -22.11 -0.89
CA THR A 300 -12.58 -22.47 -2.29
C THR A 300 -13.88 -22.75 -3.05
N HIS A 301 -15.00 -23.02 -2.36
CA HIS A 301 -16.26 -23.44 -2.96
C HIS A 301 -17.42 -22.44 -2.83
N THR A 302 -17.29 -21.30 -2.18
CA THR A 302 -18.32 -20.27 -2.26
C THR A 302 -18.18 -19.49 -3.56
N ARG A 303 -19.07 -19.86 -4.46
CA ARG A 303 -19.36 -19.31 -5.79
C ARG A 303 -19.74 -17.84 -5.78
#